data_742e1c198c55aaf0954c08cda584a8c2
#
_entry.id   742e1c198c55aaf0954c08cda584a8c2
#
_cell.length_a   1.000
_cell.length_b   1.000
_cell.length_c   1.000
_cell.angle_alpha   90.00
_cell.angle_beta   90.00
_cell.angle_gamma   90.00
#
_symmetry.space_group_name_H-M   'P 1'
#
loop_
_entity.id
_entity.type
_entity.pdbx_description
1 polymer ?
#
loop_
_entity_poly.entity_id
_entity_poly.type
_entity_poly.pdbx_seq_one_letter_code
_entity_poly.pdbx_strand_id
1 'polypeptide(L)'
;MYEIRNFITTYASGILRPVRSALKIDFTPLTTVQTMYPNDLYQIFIERHNFEFVSLPQLAINPESYALDRTFAIDIIGVVVDLQPRVNIETIFEAQPLIRFNVTQGPEVSFKVDIWGALTESMSSLYEDGEETPIIIVLSSAKVILYKGIAIITNTPASKFDINPGVHEVFNFRHWLEGMGYDGADSN
;
A
#
# COMPACT_ATOMS: atom_id res chain seq x y z
N MET A 1 -0.65 -15.28 -16.03
CA MET A 1 0.73 -14.81 -16.24
C MET A 1 0.84 -14.21 -17.65
N TYR A 2 1.77 -13.28 -17.86
CA TYR A 2 1.98 -12.65 -19.17
C TYR A 2 3.44 -12.80 -19.58
N GLU A 3 3.68 -13.04 -20.85
CA GLU A 3 4.98 -12.92 -21.49
C GLU A 3 5.07 -11.56 -22.18
N ILE A 4 6.16 -10.83 -21.94
CA ILE A 4 6.43 -9.54 -22.56
C ILE A 4 7.69 -9.67 -23.41
N ARG A 5 7.63 -9.31 -24.69
CA ARG A 5 8.74 -9.36 -25.64
C ARG A 5 8.97 -8.01 -26.30
N ASN A 6 10.19 -7.81 -26.83
CA ASN A 6 10.58 -6.61 -27.59
C ASN A 6 10.42 -5.30 -26.81
N PHE A 7 10.76 -5.33 -25.53
CA PHE A 7 10.88 -4.14 -24.70
C PHE A 7 12.36 -3.69 -24.61
N ILE A 8 12.58 -2.48 -24.15
CA ILE A 8 13.91 -1.94 -23.86
C ILE A 8 14.07 -1.88 -22.36
N THR A 9 15.25 -2.26 -21.85
CA THR A 9 15.62 -2.03 -20.46
C THR A 9 16.44 -0.77 -20.33
N THR A 10 16.05 0.09 -19.38
CA THR A 10 16.76 1.32 -19.05
C THR A 10 16.93 1.43 -17.54
N TYR A 11 17.83 2.32 -17.10
CA TYR A 11 17.98 2.59 -15.67
C TYR A 11 16.71 3.25 -15.13
N ALA A 12 16.23 2.70 -14.02
CA ALA A 12 15.11 3.28 -13.31
C ALA A 12 15.52 4.62 -12.70
N SER A 13 14.82 5.67 -13.07
CA SER A 13 14.99 7.03 -12.57
C SER A 13 13.66 7.57 -12.09
N GLY A 14 13.69 8.65 -11.33
CA GLY A 14 12.50 9.28 -10.79
C GLY A 14 12.37 9.12 -9.29
N ILE A 15 11.32 9.73 -8.75
CA ILE A 15 11.02 9.75 -7.32
C ILE A 15 9.87 8.78 -7.01
N LEU A 16 9.84 8.30 -5.77
CA LEU A 16 8.80 7.41 -5.24
C LEU A 16 8.59 6.17 -6.12
N ARG A 17 9.70 5.53 -6.49
CA ARG A 17 9.65 4.30 -7.28
C ARG A 17 8.99 3.19 -6.47
N PRO A 18 8.03 2.45 -7.06
CA PRO A 18 7.28 1.41 -6.34
C PRO A 18 8.12 0.17 -6.01
N VAL A 19 9.25 -0.03 -6.68
CA VAL A 19 10.16 -1.16 -6.46
C VAL A 19 11.61 -0.72 -6.42
N ARG A 20 12.43 -1.42 -5.65
CA ARG A 20 13.88 -1.17 -5.50
C ARG A 20 14.72 -1.75 -6.65
N SER A 21 14.20 -1.73 -7.86
CA SER A 21 14.95 -2.16 -9.04
C SER A 21 15.81 -1.03 -9.60
N ALA A 22 17.03 -1.35 -10.00
CA ALA A 22 17.87 -0.43 -10.76
C ALA A 22 17.44 -0.30 -12.22
N LEU A 23 16.61 -1.21 -12.70
CA LEU A 23 16.16 -1.28 -14.08
C LEU A 23 14.63 -1.15 -14.15
N LYS A 24 14.17 -0.55 -15.24
CA LYS A 24 12.76 -0.55 -15.66
C LYS A 24 12.70 -1.07 -17.10
N ILE A 25 11.53 -1.53 -17.50
CA ILE A 25 11.23 -1.86 -18.88
C ILE A 25 10.41 -0.72 -19.49
N ASP A 26 10.81 -0.30 -20.67
CA ASP A 26 10.09 0.68 -21.47
C ASP A 26 9.46 -0.04 -22.66
N PHE A 27 8.15 0.11 -22.83
CA PHE A 27 7.43 -0.47 -23.94
C PHE A 27 7.71 0.35 -25.21
N THR A 28 7.94 -0.33 -26.30
CA THR A 28 8.13 0.24 -27.62
C THR A 28 6.91 -0.08 -28.49
N PRO A 29 6.76 0.54 -29.67
CA PRO A 29 5.72 0.15 -30.63
C PRO A 29 5.78 -1.33 -31.08
N LEU A 30 6.93 -1.99 -30.87
CA LEU A 30 7.13 -3.40 -31.18
C LEU A 30 6.91 -4.33 -29.97
N THR A 31 6.65 -3.78 -28.79
CA THR A 31 6.43 -4.59 -27.60
C THR A 31 5.14 -5.38 -27.73
N THR A 32 5.24 -6.67 -27.49
CA THR A 32 4.10 -7.58 -27.45
C THR A 32 3.87 -8.09 -26.05
N VAL A 33 2.60 -8.19 -25.65
CA VAL A 33 2.17 -8.79 -24.37
C VAL A 33 1.23 -9.93 -24.69
N GLN A 34 1.58 -11.13 -24.28
CA GLN A 34 0.81 -12.34 -24.54
C GLN A 34 0.44 -13.03 -23.21
N THR A 35 -0.81 -13.47 -23.09
CA THR A 35 -1.21 -14.32 -21.97
C THR A 35 -0.60 -15.70 -22.12
N MET A 36 0.06 -16.16 -21.06
CA MET A 36 0.59 -17.53 -20.98
C MET A 36 -0.43 -18.45 -20.31
N TYR A 37 -0.63 -19.61 -20.89
CA TYR A 37 -1.47 -20.65 -20.31
C TYR A 37 -0.66 -21.57 -19.38
N PRO A 38 -1.30 -22.22 -18.39
CA PRO A 38 -0.60 -23.06 -17.40
C PRO A 38 0.30 -24.15 -18.02
N ASN A 39 -0.05 -24.66 -19.20
CA ASN A 39 0.73 -25.71 -19.88
C ASN A 39 2.04 -25.19 -20.51
N ASP A 40 2.19 -23.88 -20.67
CA ASP A 40 3.39 -23.24 -21.24
C ASP A 40 4.39 -22.88 -20.14
N LEU A 41 3.98 -23.06 -18.87
CA LEU A 41 4.74 -22.66 -17.71
C LEU A 41 5.60 -23.82 -17.19
N TYR A 42 6.75 -24.06 -17.79
CA TYR A 42 7.77 -24.89 -17.18
C TYR A 42 8.24 -24.24 -15.87
N GLN A 43 7.56 -24.57 -14.75
CA GLN A 43 8.01 -24.35 -13.34
C GLN A 43 8.57 -22.96 -13.02
N ILE A 44 8.16 -21.89 -13.71
CA ILE A 44 8.50 -20.54 -13.28
C ILE A 44 7.48 -20.15 -12.21
N PHE A 45 7.88 -20.24 -10.95
CA PHE A 45 7.12 -19.68 -9.86
C PHE A 45 7.43 -18.19 -9.80
N ILE A 46 6.45 -17.36 -10.15
CA ILE A 46 6.51 -15.91 -9.94
C ILE A 46 5.50 -15.60 -8.85
N GLU A 47 5.99 -15.09 -7.74
CA GLU A 47 5.11 -14.59 -6.68
C GLU A 47 4.19 -13.52 -7.24
N ARG A 48 2.90 -13.64 -6.94
CA ARG A 48 1.89 -12.66 -7.40
C ARG A 48 2.07 -11.31 -6.72
N HIS A 49 2.57 -11.32 -5.49
CA HIS A 49 2.80 -10.16 -4.66
C HIS A 49 4.23 -10.23 -4.14
N ASN A 50 4.91 -9.11 -4.15
CA ASN A 50 6.24 -8.94 -3.58
C ASN A 50 6.25 -7.59 -2.85
N PHE A 51 5.90 -7.63 -1.57
CA PHE A 51 5.85 -6.45 -0.72
C PHE A 51 7.17 -6.26 0.03
N GLU A 52 7.59 -5.00 0.15
CA GLU A 52 8.70 -4.59 1.01
C GLU A 52 8.13 -3.73 2.17
N PHE A 53 7.50 -4.39 3.14
CA PHE A 53 6.85 -3.71 4.23
C PHE A 53 7.81 -2.93 5.12
N VAL A 54 7.44 -1.68 5.38
CA VAL A 54 8.04 -0.87 6.44
C VAL A 54 7.24 -1.09 7.71
N SER A 55 7.93 -1.42 8.82
CA SER A 55 7.26 -1.54 10.10
C SER A 55 6.93 -0.16 10.66
N LEU A 56 5.71 0.00 11.19
CA LEU A 56 5.28 1.27 11.79
C LEU A 56 6.15 1.70 12.99
N PRO A 57 6.62 0.80 13.86
CA PRO A 57 7.61 1.14 14.89
C PRO A 57 8.91 1.73 14.33
N GLN A 58 9.45 1.18 13.23
CA GLN A 58 10.63 1.75 12.58
C GLN A 58 10.35 3.13 11.98
N LEU A 59 9.19 3.30 11.36
CA LEU A 59 8.75 4.59 10.84
C LEU A 59 8.60 5.63 11.94
N ALA A 60 8.11 5.23 13.13
CA ALA A 60 7.96 6.11 14.29
C ALA A 60 9.28 6.62 14.87
N ILE A 61 10.38 5.86 14.74
CA ILE A 61 11.70 6.29 15.23
C ILE A 61 12.21 7.51 14.45
N ASN A 62 12.01 7.56 13.14
CA ASN A 62 12.50 8.67 12.31
C ASN A 62 11.57 8.96 11.12
N PRO A 63 10.37 9.47 11.37
CA PRO A 63 9.38 9.73 10.33
C PRO A 63 9.84 10.80 9.33
N GLU A 64 10.68 11.75 9.76
CA GLU A 64 11.22 12.80 8.89
C GLU A 64 12.11 12.21 7.80
N SER A 65 12.92 11.20 8.13
CA SER A 65 13.76 10.52 7.15
C SER A 65 12.92 9.91 6.02
N TYR A 66 11.82 9.26 6.35
CA TYR A 66 10.90 8.71 5.34
C TYR A 66 10.19 9.78 4.53
N ALA A 67 9.85 10.92 5.14
CA ALA A 67 9.22 12.03 4.44
C ALA A 67 10.17 12.76 3.49
N LEU A 68 11.47 12.79 3.82
CA LEU A 68 12.51 13.40 3.01
C LEU A 68 13.05 12.46 1.93
N ASP A 69 13.06 11.15 2.20
CA ASP A 69 13.44 10.15 1.20
C ASP A 69 12.36 10.02 0.15
N ARG A 70 12.63 10.56 -1.03
CA ARG A 70 11.74 10.47 -2.18
C ARG A 70 12.19 9.43 -3.20
N THR A 71 13.14 8.60 -2.86
CA THR A 71 13.70 7.62 -3.79
C THR A 71 12.72 6.49 -4.06
N PHE A 72 12.17 5.91 -2.99
CA PHE A 72 11.24 4.78 -3.06
C PHE A 72 9.95 5.07 -2.33
N ALA A 73 8.87 4.52 -2.86
CA ALA A 73 7.61 4.38 -2.13
C ALA A 73 7.77 3.26 -1.08
N ILE A 74 6.86 3.22 -0.13
CA ILE A 74 6.83 2.23 0.94
C ILE A 74 5.58 1.38 0.85
N ASP A 75 5.67 0.13 1.31
CA ASP A 75 4.50 -0.72 1.53
C ASP A 75 4.24 -0.81 3.03
N ILE A 76 2.98 -0.78 3.42
CA ILE A 76 2.56 -0.94 4.82
C ILE A 76 1.48 -2.01 4.93
N ILE A 77 1.50 -2.70 6.06
CA ILE A 77 0.46 -3.59 6.53
C ILE A 77 0.05 -3.15 7.94
N GLY A 78 -1.22 -3.22 8.28
CA GLY A 78 -1.69 -2.89 9.61
C GLY A 78 -3.19 -2.97 9.75
N VAL A 79 -3.66 -2.79 10.98
CA VAL A 79 -5.09 -2.76 11.33
C VAL A 79 -5.62 -1.34 11.14
N VAL A 80 -6.80 -1.24 10.52
CA VAL A 80 -7.54 0.03 10.41
C VAL A 80 -8.22 0.34 11.73
N VAL A 81 -7.99 1.55 12.23
CA VAL A 81 -8.69 2.11 13.39
C VAL A 81 -9.11 3.55 13.08
N ASP A 82 -10.08 4.08 13.82
CA ASP A 82 -10.56 5.47 13.68
C ASP A 82 -10.94 5.86 12.25
N LEU A 83 -11.63 4.96 11.53
CA LEU A 83 -12.06 5.22 10.16
C LEU A 83 -13.05 6.38 10.10
N GLN A 84 -12.70 7.41 9.34
CA GLN A 84 -13.56 8.59 9.14
C GLN A 84 -14.43 8.44 7.88
N PRO A 85 -15.61 9.06 7.85
CA PRO A 85 -16.42 9.13 6.63
C PRO A 85 -15.63 9.74 5.46
N ARG A 86 -15.92 9.25 4.24
CA ARG A 86 -15.40 9.84 3.02
C ARG A 86 -15.92 11.27 2.88
N VAL A 87 -15.00 12.22 2.63
CA VAL A 87 -15.31 13.63 2.42
C VAL A 87 -14.72 14.12 1.11
N ASN A 88 -15.29 15.17 0.53
CA ASN A 88 -14.68 15.89 -0.59
C ASN A 88 -13.99 17.14 -0.05
N ILE A 89 -12.73 17.30 -0.39
CA ILE A 89 -11.90 18.45 -0.01
C ILE A 89 -11.67 19.32 -1.24
N GLU A 90 -12.05 20.58 -1.15
CA GLU A 90 -11.72 21.56 -2.17
C GLU A 90 -10.21 21.79 -2.21
N THR A 91 -9.61 21.53 -3.35
CA THR A 91 -8.20 21.83 -3.61
C THR A 91 -8.10 23.04 -4.55
N ILE A 92 -6.88 23.50 -4.81
CA ILE A 92 -6.65 24.60 -5.75
C ILE A 92 -7.02 24.26 -7.22
N PHE A 93 -7.20 22.97 -7.52
CA PHE A 93 -7.53 22.50 -8.88
C PHE A 93 -8.99 22.05 -8.97
N GLU A 94 -9.41 21.18 -8.07
CA GLU A 94 -10.74 20.55 -8.06
C GLU A 94 -11.04 19.94 -6.70
N ALA A 95 -12.32 19.60 -6.46
CA ALA A 95 -12.71 18.81 -5.29
C ALA A 95 -12.18 17.40 -5.41
N GLN A 96 -11.45 16.95 -4.39
CA GLN A 96 -10.86 15.60 -4.34
C GLN A 96 -11.48 14.79 -3.20
N PRO A 97 -11.91 13.56 -3.43
CA PRO A 97 -12.35 12.68 -2.37
C PRO A 97 -11.16 12.28 -1.48
N LEU A 98 -11.44 12.19 -0.19
CA LEU A 98 -10.49 11.83 0.85
C LEU A 98 -11.14 10.88 1.85
N ILE A 99 -10.43 9.82 2.19
CA ILE A 99 -10.72 8.95 3.32
C ILE A 99 -9.55 9.03 4.30
N ARG A 100 -9.87 9.19 5.58
CA ARG A 100 -8.91 9.22 6.68
C ARG A 100 -9.15 8.10 7.65
N PHE A 101 -8.08 7.49 8.13
CA PHE A 101 -8.10 6.51 9.20
C PHE A 101 -6.73 6.49 9.87
N ASN A 102 -6.64 5.76 10.97
CA ASN A 102 -5.35 5.42 11.52
C ASN A 102 -5.02 3.96 11.17
N VAL A 103 -3.73 3.67 10.98
CA VAL A 103 -3.22 2.31 10.82
C VAL A 103 -2.32 1.99 12.00
N THR A 104 -2.46 0.80 12.56
CA THR A 104 -1.66 0.35 13.70
C THR A 104 -1.09 -1.04 13.48
N GLN A 105 0.06 -1.29 14.13
CA GLN A 105 0.67 -2.62 14.29
C GLN A 105 0.77 -2.94 15.78
N GLY A 106 -0.38 -2.97 16.46
CA GLY A 106 -0.48 -3.16 17.91
C GLY A 106 -0.77 -1.84 18.66
N PRO A 107 -0.85 -1.86 19.99
CA PRO A 107 -1.39 -0.76 20.79
C PRO A 107 -0.46 0.47 20.90
N GLU A 108 0.83 0.31 20.63
CA GLU A 108 1.82 1.35 20.93
C GLU A 108 2.05 2.36 19.80
N VAL A 109 1.79 1.95 18.54
CA VAL A 109 2.15 2.75 17.37
C VAL A 109 1.00 2.85 16.40
N SER A 110 0.59 4.08 16.14
CA SER A 110 -0.45 4.41 15.17
C SER A 110 -0.02 5.56 14.27
N PHE A 111 -0.35 5.46 12.99
CA PHE A 111 -0.12 6.51 12.00
C PHE A 111 -1.40 6.91 11.30
N LYS A 112 -1.56 8.21 11.09
CA LYS A 112 -2.60 8.74 10.21
C LYS A 112 -2.34 8.34 8.76
N VAL A 113 -3.41 7.93 8.08
CA VAL A 113 -3.42 7.61 6.66
C VAL A 113 -4.45 8.49 5.98
N ASP A 114 -4.01 9.21 4.95
CA ASP A 114 -4.86 10.03 4.08
C ASP A 114 -4.86 9.41 2.68
N ILE A 115 -5.99 8.87 2.24
CA ILE A 115 -6.16 8.30 0.89
C ILE A 115 -6.97 9.26 0.03
N TRP A 116 -6.37 9.69 -1.07
CA TRP A 116 -6.92 10.71 -1.97
C TRP A 116 -7.33 10.14 -3.32
N GLY A 117 -8.33 10.79 -3.93
CA GLY A 117 -8.71 10.59 -5.31
C GLY A 117 -9.41 9.25 -5.56
N ALA A 118 -9.20 8.70 -6.76
CA ALA A 118 -9.88 7.50 -7.23
C ALA A 118 -9.64 6.26 -6.34
N LEU A 119 -8.51 6.20 -5.62
CA LEU A 119 -8.23 5.07 -4.75
C LEU A 119 -9.25 4.94 -3.60
N THR A 120 -9.95 6.04 -3.24
CA THR A 120 -11.04 5.99 -2.24
C THR A 120 -12.22 5.12 -2.66
N GLU A 121 -12.40 4.86 -3.97
CA GLU A 121 -13.49 4.01 -4.47
C GLU A 121 -13.26 2.53 -4.13
N SER A 122 -11.99 2.08 -4.12
CA SER A 122 -11.64 0.70 -3.74
C SER A 122 -11.80 0.43 -2.24
N MET A 123 -12.10 1.46 -1.46
CA MET A 123 -12.26 1.37 0.00
C MET A 123 -13.73 1.33 0.44
N SER A 124 -14.69 1.25 -0.48
CA SER A 124 -16.12 1.26 -0.15
C SER A 124 -16.52 0.15 0.82
N SER A 125 -15.91 -1.03 0.68
CA SER A 125 -16.18 -2.18 1.57
C SER A 125 -15.77 -1.95 3.03
N LEU A 126 -14.88 -0.99 3.32
CA LEU A 126 -14.57 -0.62 4.71
C LEU A 126 -15.78 -0.09 5.50
N TYR A 127 -16.81 0.36 4.80
CA TYR A 127 -18.03 0.91 5.40
C TYR A 127 -19.20 -0.09 5.37
N GLU A 128 -18.96 -1.30 4.86
CA GLU A 128 -19.99 -2.35 4.77
C GLU A 128 -19.89 -3.26 6.01
N ASP A 129 -21.06 -3.64 6.53
CA ASP A 129 -21.14 -4.62 7.61
C ASP A 129 -20.74 -6.01 7.09
N GLY A 130 -19.91 -6.72 7.84
CA GLY A 130 -19.55 -8.11 7.56
C GLY A 130 -18.10 -8.35 7.14
N GLU A 131 -17.26 -7.32 7.13
CA GLU A 131 -15.83 -7.51 7.00
C GLU A 131 -15.25 -8.28 8.21
N GLU A 132 -14.29 -9.14 7.93
CA GLU A 132 -13.57 -9.90 8.95
C GLU A 132 -12.76 -8.96 9.85
N THR A 133 -13.01 -9.02 11.16
CA THR A 133 -12.26 -8.21 12.15
C THR A 133 -11.09 -9.00 12.75
N PRO A 134 -9.96 -8.34 13.05
CA PRO A 134 -9.64 -6.94 12.73
C PRO A 134 -9.51 -6.73 11.23
N ILE A 135 -9.89 -5.54 10.74
CA ILE A 135 -9.71 -5.15 9.35
C ILE A 135 -8.23 -4.88 9.10
N ILE A 136 -7.57 -5.78 8.38
CA ILE A 136 -6.16 -5.64 8.02
C ILE A 136 -6.06 -5.11 6.59
N ILE A 137 -5.27 -4.07 6.41
CA ILE A 137 -5.01 -3.50 5.09
C ILE A 137 -3.58 -3.75 4.64
N VAL A 138 -3.43 -3.81 3.32
CA VAL A 138 -2.15 -3.64 2.63
C VAL A 138 -2.26 -2.41 1.75
N LEU A 139 -1.44 -1.39 2.03
CA LEU A 139 -1.28 -0.23 1.16
C LEU A 139 0.12 -0.28 0.57
N SER A 140 0.20 -0.59 -0.72
CA SER A 140 1.46 -0.63 -1.44
C SER A 140 1.76 0.70 -2.14
N SER A 141 3.04 0.99 -2.33
CA SER A 141 3.56 2.18 -3.01
C SER A 141 3.06 3.49 -2.40
N ALA A 142 2.97 3.55 -1.08
CA ALA A 142 2.63 4.75 -0.32
C ALA A 142 3.85 5.68 -0.13
N LYS A 143 3.61 6.86 0.36
CA LYS A 143 4.64 7.82 0.79
C LYS A 143 4.32 8.38 2.16
N VAL A 144 5.34 8.84 2.86
CA VAL A 144 5.19 9.63 4.08
C VAL A 144 5.30 11.11 3.74
N ILE A 145 4.46 11.92 4.34
CA ILE A 145 4.55 13.39 4.28
C ILE A 145 4.55 13.96 5.69
N LEU A 146 5.13 15.12 5.86
CA LEU A 146 5.01 15.91 7.08
C LEU A 146 4.01 17.04 6.85
N TYR A 147 2.93 17.01 7.60
CA TYR A 147 1.94 18.09 7.61
C TYR A 147 1.86 18.69 9.01
N LYS A 148 2.27 19.94 9.14
CA LYS A 148 2.36 20.66 10.43
C LYS A 148 3.17 19.89 11.48
N GLY A 149 4.26 19.24 11.06
CA GLY A 149 5.12 18.44 11.93
C GLY A 149 4.60 17.03 12.26
N ILE A 150 3.44 16.65 11.74
CA ILE A 150 2.86 15.32 11.95
C ILE A 150 3.14 14.47 10.70
N ALA A 151 3.67 13.28 10.90
CA ALA A 151 3.87 12.31 9.80
C ALA A 151 2.52 11.69 9.42
N ILE A 152 2.21 11.73 8.14
CA ILE A 152 1.00 11.15 7.54
C ILE A 152 1.44 10.24 6.40
N ILE A 153 0.89 9.03 6.37
CA ILE A 153 1.04 8.12 5.24
C ILE A 153 -0.03 8.47 4.21
N THR A 154 0.34 8.57 2.96
CA THR A 154 -0.61 8.89 1.90
C THR A 154 -0.29 8.15 0.61
N ASN A 155 -1.27 8.01 -0.26
CA ASN A 155 -1.10 7.31 -1.52
C ASN A 155 -0.29 8.12 -2.54
N THR A 156 0.24 7.40 -3.51
CA THR A 156 0.84 7.89 -4.76
C THR A 156 -0.04 7.44 -5.94
N PRO A 157 0.20 7.90 -7.17
CA PRO A 157 -0.50 7.37 -8.35
C PRO A 157 -0.28 5.87 -8.61
N ALA A 158 0.79 5.28 -8.03
CA ALA A 158 1.10 3.86 -8.15
C ALA A 158 0.51 3.01 -7.02
N SER A 159 -0.08 3.64 -6.01
CA SER A 159 -0.59 2.93 -4.84
C SER A 159 -1.73 1.99 -5.18
N LYS A 160 -1.74 0.85 -4.46
CA LYS A 160 -2.87 -0.07 -4.39
C LYS A 160 -3.27 -0.25 -2.94
N PHE A 161 -4.54 -0.46 -2.73
CA PHE A 161 -5.15 -0.67 -1.43
C PHE A 161 -5.95 -1.96 -1.46
N ASP A 162 -5.59 -2.89 -0.60
CA ASP A 162 -6.25 -4.18 -0.47
C ASP A 162 -6.70 -4.39 0.98
N ILE A 163 -7.95 -4.87 1.16
CA ILE A 163 -8.56 -5.14 2.47
C ILE A 163 -8.59 -6.65 2.67
N ASN A 164 -8.09 -7.11 3.83
CA ASN A 164 -8.01 -8.53 4.19
C ASN A 164 -7.54 -9.41 3.02
N PRO A 165 -6.50 -9.04 2.24
CA PRO A 165 -6.12 -9.83 1.07
C PRO A 165 -5.62 -11.21 1.51
N GLY A 166 -5.98 -12.24 0.74
CA GLY A 166 -5.58 -13.63 0.98
C GLY A 166 -4.11 -13.90 0.65
N VAL A 167 -3.20 -13.13 1.21
CA VAL A 167 -1.74 -13.27 1.04
C VAL A 167 -1.08 -13.74 2.32
N HIS A 168 0.06 -14.40 2.17
CA HIS A 168 0.77 -15.03 3.31
C HIS A 168 1.17 -14.01 4.39
N GLU A 169 1.53 -12.81 3.98
CA GLU A 169 1.93 -11.73 4.89
C GLU A 169 0.79 -11.28 5.80
N VAL A 170 -0.44 -11.20 5.26
CA VAL A 170 -1.63 -10.86 6.06
C VAL A 170 -1.97 -11.98 7.02
N PHE A 171 -1.86 -13.24 6.58
CA PHE A 171 -2.05 -14.40 7.46
C PHE A 171 -1.07 -14.38 8.64
N ASN A 172 0.21 -14.15 8.36
CA ASN A 172 1.25 -14.08 9.39
C ASN A 172 1.02 -12.90 10.33
N PHE A 173 0.62 -11.75 9.79
CA PHE A 173 0.34 -10.56 10.58
C PHE A 173 -0.86 -10.77 11.52
N ARG A 174 -1.93 -11.40 11.04
CA ARG A 174 -3.10 -11.75 11.84
C ARG A 174 -2.73 -12.69 12.99
N HIS A 175 -1.98 -13.75 12.69
CA HIS A 175 -1.52 -14.67 13.72
C HIS A 175 -0.60 -14.01 14.75
N TRP A 176 0.21 -13.06 14.34
CA TRP A 176 1.03 -12.27 15.26
C TRP A 176 0.18 -11.38 16.18
N LEU A 177 -0.87 -10.73 15.66
CA LEU A 177 -1.84 -9.96 16.46
C LEU A 177 -2.55 -10.83 17.49
N GLU A 178 -3.03 -12.01 17.11
CA GLU A 178 -3.66 -12.99 17.98
C GLU A 178 -2.71 -13.39 19.14
N GLY A 179 -1.44 -13.63 18.81
CA GLY A 179 -0.40 -13.94 19.81
C GLY A 179 -0.15 -12.83 20.82
N MET A 180 -0.44 -11.57 20.45
CA MET A 180 -0.37 -10.40 21.34
C MET A 180 -1.69 -10.14 22.08
N GLY A 181 -2.75 -10.89 21.80
CA GLY A 181 -4.08 -10.64 22.33
C GLY A 181 -4.73 -9.35 21.80
N TYR A 182 -4.27 -8.86 20.66
CA TYR A 182 -4.81 -7.65 20.04
C TYR A 182 -5.89 -8.01 19.02
N ASP A 183 -7.12 -7.61 19.29
CA ASP A 183 -8.29 -7.86 18.44
C ASP A 183 -8.73 -6.66 17.59
N GLY A 184 -8.01 -5.55 17.67
CA GLY A 184 -8.33 -4.32 16.97
C GLY A 184 -9.46 -3.49 17.61
N ALA A 185 -10.03 -3.94 18.71
CA ALA A 185 -11.17 -3.30 19.36
C ALA A 185 -10.81 -2.20 20.38
N ASP A 186 -9.55 -2.11 20.78
CA ASP A 186 -9.09 -1.17 21.80
C ASP A 186 -8.76 0.21 21.23
N SER A 187 -9.79 0.93 20.80
CA SER A 187 -9.68 2.37 20.50
C SER A 187 -11.01 3.06 20.83
N ASN A 188 -11.36 3.10 22.11
CA ASN A 188 -12.35 4.03 22.65
C ASN A 188 -11.66 5.17 23.37
#